data_230056e00e0cb7eee07eb00dbaa1fed7
#
_entry.id   230056e00e0cb7eee07eb00dbaa1fed7
#
_cell.length_a   1.000
_cell.length_b   1.000
_cell.length_c   1.000
_cell.angle_alpha   90.00
_cell.angle_beta   90.00
_cell.angle_gamma   90.00
#
_symmetry.space_group_name_H-M   'P 1'
#
loop_
_entity.id
_entity.type
_entity.pdbx_description
1 polymer ?
#
loop_
_entity_poly.entity_id
_entity_poly.type
_entity_poly.pdbx_seq_one_letter_code
_entity_poly.pdbx_strand_id
1 'polypeptide(L)'
;MFTALVIATMAAVMWLCAVALSADGLGVLDIVLLALFLITLPWTVIGFWNAAIGFLILRFAADPVAAVTPAAVRIRGDEPITASVALIVCIRNEDPARVIRNLAPMLDGLAPNGSQFQLYALSDTNNPGTAAAEQKCFDDLAAKWRGRIAITYRRRDDNAGFKAGNIRDFCLRWGGAHDFAVTLDADSFIPASAILRMVRIMQASPEIGILQGLVVGMPSTSAFARIFQFGMRLAMWSYTTGSAWWQGDCGPHWGHNSVLRLKPFTAHCHIPPRPEGGPLGGHILSHDQIEAVLMRRAGYEVRVLPEEHLGWEENPPTLLEFIRRDIRWCQGNMQYWHFVALPGLKFVSRYQLAFAILMFLGSPAWMALLVLGTFGVVTAERPSAFLAPGAGLAVLILVLIMWFAPKIATVIDALTRAQARKRYGGGPLFLVNVAIETIFFLMLSPIMWFAHTVFLATLVFGGSVGWGGQARDDHAVPLRLAVAKLWPQTALGWACLTALALAAPVAIPYALLIAGGLALAVPLCVVTANRKVGAALLRAGIGRLPEETAPSPLDALSLPALAVMGGEVEMGATRISGMQKISTE
;
A
#
# COMPACT_ATOMS: atom_id res chain seq x y z
N MET A 1 -22.57 14.61 -0.03
CA MET A 1 -21.62 15.36 -0.89
C MET A 1 -20.69 14.42 -1.66
N PHE A 2 -19.82 13.63 -1.00
CA PHE A 2 -18.85 12.74 -1.68
C PHE A 2 -19.50 11.80 -2.71
N THR A 3 -20.53 11.05 -2.32
CA THR A 3 -21.26 10.14 -3.22
C THR A 3 -21.85 10.86 -4.43
N ALA A 4 -22.40 12.07 -4.24
CA ALA A 4 -22.95 12.86 -5.35
C ALA A 4 -21.86 13.30 -6.34
N LEU A 5 -20.69 13.70 -5.85
CA LEU A 5 -19.53 14.03 -6.69
C LEU A 5 -19.05 12.82 -7.50
N VAL A 6 -18.97 11.65 -6.87
CA VAL A 6 -18.59 10.41 -7.53
C VAL A 6 -19.59 10.04 -8.63
N ILE A 7 -20.89 10.01 -8.32
CA ILE A 7 -21.94 9.64 -9.29
C ILE A 7 -21.97 10.64 -10.45
N ALA A 8 -21.92 11.94 -10.19
CA ALA A 8 -21.91 12.96 -11.23
C ALA A 8 -20.69 12.84 -12.16
N THR A 9 -19.51 12.61 -11.59
CA THR A 9 -18.29 12.41 -12.38
C THR A 9 -18.36 11.13 -13.21
N MET A 10 -18.82 10.02 -12.62
CA MET A 10 -19.01 8.77 -13.35
C MET A 10 -19.99 8.95 -14.53
N ALA A 11 -21.14 9.61 -14.29
CA ALA A 11 -22.12 9.88 -15.34
C ALA A 11 -21.54 10.73 -16.48
N ALA A 12 -20.78 11.79 -16.14
CA ALA A 12 -20.13 12.65 -17.13
C ALA A 12 -19.07 11.90 -17.98
N VAL A 13 -18.24 11.09 -17.31
CA VAL A 13 -17.21 10.29 -18.02
C VAL A 13 -17.84 9.20 -18.88
N MET A 14 -18.88 8.54 -18.39
CA MET A 14 -19.64 7.55 -19.16
C MET A 14 -20.31 8.17 -20.38
N TRP A 15 -20.93 9.34 -20.23
CA TRP A 15 -21.51 10.09 -21.33
C TRP A 15 -20.44 10.42 -22.40
N LEU A 16 -19.29 10.94 -21.98
CA LEU A 16 -18.18 11.26 -22.89
C LEU A 16 -17.64 10.00 -23.61
N CYS A 17 -17.56 8.87 -22.89
CA CYS A 17 -17.15 7.59 -23.47
C CYS A 17 -18.17 7.09 -24.50
N ALA A 18 -19.48 7.22 -24.22
CA ALA A 18 -20.53 6.89 -25.17
C ALA A 18 -20.46 7.76 -26.43
N VAL A 19 -20.22 9.07 -26.29
CA VAL A 19 -19.97 9.96 -27.42
C VAL A 19 -18.73 9.53 -28.20
N ALA A 20 -17.65 9.09 -27.53
CA ALA A 20 -16.45 8.63 -28.19
C ALA A 20 -16.67 7.36 -29.04
N LEU A 21 -17.54 6.45 -28.58
CA LEU A 21 -17.85 5.19 -29.27
C LEU A 21 -19.00 5.29 -30.27
N SER A 22 -19.74 6.42 -30.31
CA SER A 22 -20.91 6.58 -31.21
C SER A 22 -20.59 7.16 -32.58
N ALA A 23 -19.33 7.17 -33.01
CA ALA A 23 -18.89 7.81 -34.26
C ALA A 23 -19.59 7.25 -35.53
N ASP A 24 -19.90 5.96 -35.50
CA ASP A 24 -20.61 5.21 -36.56
C ASP A 24 -21.92 4.58 -36.08
N GLY A 25 -22.41 5.01 -34.89
CA GLY A 25 -23.55 4.43 -34.18
C GLY A 25 -23.10 3.40 -33.12
N LEU A 26 -23.96 3.20 -32.10
CA LEU A 26 -23.66 2.26 -31.01
C LEU A 26 -24.07 0.84 -31.41
N GLY A 27 -23.08 -0.02 -31.63
CA GLY A 27 -23.23 -1.45 -31.82
C GLY A 27 -23.20 -2.25 -30.51
N VAL A 28 -23.38 -3.57 -30.60
CA VAL A 28 -23.33 -4.48 -29.44
C VAL A 28 -21.95 -4.43 -28.76
N LEU A 29 -20.88 -4.37 -29.55
CA LEU A 29 -19.51 -4.29 -29.01
C LEU A 29 -19.30 -3.01 -28.19
N ASP A 30 -19.82 -1.87 -28.66
CA ASP A 30 -19.68 -0.59 -27.95
C ASP A 30 -20.42 -0.60 -26.62
N ILE A 31 -21.60 -1.23 -26.57
CA ILE A 31 -22.36 -1.43 -25.32
C ILE A 31 -21.55 -2.29 -24.34
N VAL A 32 -20.90 -3.36 -24.82
CA VAL A 32 -20.02 -4.21 -23.99
C VAL A 32 -18.81 -3.42 -23.48
N LEU A 33 -18.15 -2.63 -24.33
CA LEU A 33 -17.03 -1.79 -23.96
C LEU A 33 -17.44 -0.74 -22.92
N LEU A 34 -18.61 -0.11 -23.07
CA LEU A 34 -19.17 0.82 -22.08
C LEU A 34 -19.44 0.14 -20.73
N ALA A 35 -20.02 -1.07 -20.75
CA ALA A 35 -20.26 -1.83 -19.52
C ALA A 35 -18.97 -2.21 -18.80
N LEU A 36 -17.95 -2.66 -19.54
CA LEU A 36 -16.63 -2.96 -18.99
C LEU A 36 -15.96 -1.71 -18.42
N PHE A 37 -16.05 -0.59 -19.14
CA PHE A 37 -15.50 0.68 -18.67
C PHE A 37 -16.19 1.16 -17.39
N LEU A 38 -17.52 1.03 -17.29
CA LEU A 38 -18.28 1.33 -16.08
C LEU A 38 -17.79 0.54 -14.85
N ILE A 39 -17.38 -0.73 -15.02
CA ILE A 39 -16.83 -1.54 -13.93
C ILE A 39 -15.50 -0.97 -13.42
N THR A 40 -14.69 -0.35 -14.28
CA THR A 40 -13.38 0.21 -13.91
C THR A 40 -13.47 1.62 -13.29
N LEU A 41 -14.54 2.36 -13.57
CA LEU A 41 -14.67 3.77 -13.19
C LEU A 41 -14.71 4.03 -11.68
N PRO A 42 -15.41 3.26 -10.83
CA PRO A 42 -15.53 3.56 -9.41
C PRO A 42 -14.16 3.72 -8.74
N TRP A 43 -13.21 2.83 -9.02
CA TRP A 43 -11.86 2.93 -8.49
C TRP A 43 -11.18 4.24 -8.91
N THR A 44 -11.25 4.56 -10.18
CA THR A 44 -10.64 5.75 -10.78
C THR A 44 -11.22 7.05 -10.19
N VAL A 45 -12.55 7.16 -10.17
CA VAL A 45 -13.26 8.40 -9.75
C VAL A 45 -13.16 8.61 -8.25
N ILE A 46 -13.28 7.54 -7.45
CA ILE A 46 -13.14 7.62 -5.99
C ILE A 46 -11.70 8.00 -5.62
N GLY A 47 -10.70 7.41 -6.29
CA GLY A 47 -9.30 7.77 -6.12
C GLY A 47 -9.03 9.25 -6.41
N PHE A 48 -9.61 9.78 -7.49
CA PHE A 48 -9.54 11.19 -7.84
C PHE A 48 -10.11 12.09 -6.73
N TRP A 49 -11.33 11.81 -6.25
CA TRP A 49 -11.97 12.65 -5.24
C TRP A 49 -11.29 12.53 -3.87
N ASN A 50 -10.76 11.36 -3.51
CA ASN A 50 -9.92 11.23 -2.33
C ASN A 50 -8.71 12.16 -2.41
N ALA A 51 -8.00 12.14 -3.54
CA ALA A 51 -6.84 12.98 -3.74
C ALA A 51 -7.17 14.49 -3.77
N ALA A 52 -8.24 14.87 -4.48
CA ALA A 52 -8.65 16.27 -4.61
C ALA A 52 -9.08 16.86 -3.25
N ILE A 53 -9.92 16.15 -2.50
CA ILE A 53 -10.35 16.59 -1.17
C ILE A 53 -9.14 16.62 -0.21
N GLY A 54 -8.30 15.58 -0.22
CA GLY A 54 -7.11 15.53 0.62
C GLY A 54 -6.13 16.65 0.31
N PHE A 55 -5.90 16.96 -0.96
CA PHE A 55 -5.08 18.11 -1.38
C PHE A 55 -5.63 19.44 -0.84
N LEU A 56 -6.94 19.66 -0.96
CA LEU A 56 -7.58 20.88 -0.44
C LEU A 56 -7.43 20.99 1.08
N ILE A 57 -7.62 19.89 1.81
CA ILE A 57 -7.43 19.86 3.27
C ILE A 57 -5.96 20.16 3.63
N LEU A 58 -5.00 19.43 3.03
CA LEU A 58 -3.57 19.60 3.30
C LEU A 58 -3.05 21.00 2.94
N ARG A 59 -3.68 21.65 1.98
CA ARG A 59 -3.25 22.96 1.47
C ARG A 59 -3.88 24.12 2.21
N PHE A 60 -5.16 24.02 2.59
CA PHE A 60 -5.97 25.15 3.01
C PHE A 60 -6.57 25.04 4.42
N ALA A 61 -6.63 23.84 5.03
CA ALA A 61 -7.06 23.72 6.41
C ALA A 61 -5.99 24.31 7.38
N ALA A 62 -6.45 24.98 8.42
CA ALA A 62 -5.57 25.50 9.46
C ALA A 62 -4.82 24.38 10.20
N ASP A 63 -5.52 23.27 10.47
CA ASP A 63 -4.97 22.02 11.00
C ASP A 63 -5.54 20.85 10.20
N PRO A 64 -4.78 20.31 9.22
CA PRO A 64 -5.22 19.19 8.41
C PRO A 64 -5.51 17.91 9.20
N VAL A 65 -4.76 17.66 10.28
CA VAL A 65 -4.95 16.46 11.11
C VAL A 65 -6.24 16.57 11.91
N ALA A 66 -6.49 17.73 12.52
CA ALA A 66 -7.74 18.00 13.25
C ALA A 66 -8.97 17.93 12.34
N ALA A 67 -8.85 18.38 11.08
CA ALA A 67 -9.95 18.31 10.11
C ALA A 67 -10.37 16.88 9.77
N VAL A 68 -9.44 15.92 9.83
CA VAL A 68 -9.66 14.50 9.53
C VAL A 68 -9.96 13.70 10.79
N THR A 69 -9.16 13.91 11.84
CA THR A 69 -9.21 13.17 13.10
C THR A 69 -9.29 14.14 14.28
N PRO A 70 -10.50 14.66 14.60
CA PRO A 70 -10.68 15.65 15.64
C PRO A 70 -10.17 15.22 17.03
N ALA A 71 -10.07 13.90 17.27
CA ALA A 71 -9.50 13.36 18.49
C ALA A 71 -8.02 13.72 18.70
N ALA A 72 -7.28 13.99 17.62
CA ALA A 72 -5.86 14.31 17.68
C ALA A 72 -5.54 15.63 18.40
N VAL A 73 -6.51 16.57 18.48
CA VAL A 73 -6.36 17.84 19.20
C VAL A 73 -6.78 17.78 20.66
N ARG A 74 -7.26 16.63 21.14
CA ARG A 74 -7.60 16.44 22.56
C ARG A 74 -6.37 16.27 23.45
N ILE A 75 -5.21 16.07 22.85
CA ILE A 75 -3.94 15.86 23.54
C ILE A 75 -2.98 17.05 23.30
N ARG A 76 -2.16 17.34 24.30
CA ARG A 76 -1.06 18.31 24.20
C ARG A 76 0.25 17.65 23.80
N GLY A 77 0.38 16.33 24.05
CA GLY A 77 1.53 15.52 23.69
C GLY A 77 2.49 15.20 24.84
N ASP A 78 2.24 15.73 26.03
CA ASP A 78 3.00 15.52 27.26
C ASP A 78 2.23 14.75 28.34
N GLU A 79 0.97 14.38 28.09
CA GLU A 79 0.15 13.63 29.04
C GLU A 79 0.83 12.29 29.41
N PRO A 80 0.76 11.91 30.70
CA PRO A 80 1.32 10.64 31.14
C PRO A 80 0.60 9.45 30.49
N ILE A 81 1.36 8.42 30.15
CA ILE A 81 0.77 7.14 29.75
C ILE A 81 0.36 6.38 31.00
N THR A 82 -0.93 6.19 31.18
CA THR A 82 -1.53 5.47 32.31
C THR A 82 -2.06 4.11 31.91
N ALA A 83 -2.36 3.91 30.62
CA ALA A 83 -2.86 2.67 30.08
C ALA A 83 -1.76 1.61 29.97
N SER A 84 -2.13 0.34 30.21
CA SER A 84 -1.28 -0.80 29.88
C SER A 84 -1.34 -1.13 28.40
N VAL A 85 -0.18 -1.24 27.75
CA VAL A 85 -0.06 -1.39 26.29
C VAL A 85 0.75 -2.63 25.92
N ALA A 86 0.15 -3.53 25.15
CA ALA A 86 0.84 -4.64 24.52
C ALA A 86 1.42 -4.20 23.16
N LEU A 87 2.70 -4.41 22.93
CA LEU A 87 3.33 -4.29 21.62
C LEU A 87 3.32 -5.70 21.00
N ILE A 88 2.56 -5.90 19.92
CA ILE A 88 2.36 -7.20 19.30
C ILE A 88 3.09 -7.25 17.97
N VAL A 89 4.11 -8.08 17.84
CA VAL A 89 4.77 -8.37 16.56
C VAL A 89 4.45 -9.78 16.09
N CYS A 90 3.83 -9.91 14.92
CA CYS A 90 3.52 -11.19 14.30
C CYS A 90 4.67 -11.60 13.37
N ILE A 91 5.21 -12.81 13.55
CA ILE A 91 6.42 -13.30 12.87
C ILE A 91 6.11 -14.66 12.22
N ARG A 92 6.60 -14.87 11.00
CA ARG A 92 6.50 -16.16 10.31
C ARG A 92 7.63 -16.37 9.30
N ASN A 93 8.66 -17.10 9.70
CA ASN A 93 9.84 -17.41 8.88
C ASN A 93 10.61 -16.16 8.38
N GLU A 94 10.49 -15.02 9.05
CA GLU A 94 11.33 -13.84 8.81
C GLU A 94 12.72 -14.00 9.44
N ASP A 95 13.67 -13.20 8.96
CA ASP A 95 14.99 -13.09 9.58
C ASP A 95 14.88 -12.44 10.97
N PRO A 96 15.21 -13.17 12.06
CA PRO A 96 15.11 -12.63 13.42
C PRO A 96 15.95 -11.38 13.65
N ALA A 97 17.13 -11.28 13.01
CA ALA A 97 18.00 -10.11 13.17
C ALA A 97 17.35 -8.84 12.61
N ARG A 98 16.61 -8.96 11.50
CA ARG A 98 15.82 -7.85 10.92
C ARG A 98 14.70 -7.41 11.86
N VAL A 99 13.97 -8.36 12.42
CA VAL A 99 12.88 -8.06 13.37
C VAL A 99 13.43 -7.32 14.60
N ILE A 100 14.53 -7.82 15.19
CA ILE A 100 15.17 -7.16 16.34
C ILE A 100 15.69 -5.78 15.99
N ARG A 101 16.31 -5.60 14.80
CA ARG A 101 16.74 -4.29 14.30
C ARG A 101 15.59 -3.28 14.31
N ASN A 102 14.40 -3.66 13.82
CA ASN A 102 13.25 -2.77 13.76
C ASN A 102 12.65 -2.49 15.15
N LEU A 103 12.70 -3.45 16.07
CA LEU A 103 12.15 -3.31 17.42
C LEU A 103 13.05 -2.51 18.36
N ALA A 104 14.37 -2.63 18.26
CA ALA A 104 15.31 -2.07 19.24
C ALA A 104 15.16 -0.56 19.45
N PRO A 105 15.16 0.31 18.41
CA PRO A 105 15.01 1.76 18.59
C PRO A 105 13.64 2.15 19.14
N MET A 106 12.59 1.40 18.80
CA MET A 106 11.26 1.60 19.36
C MET A 106 11.26 1.34 20.87
N LEU A 107 11.84 0.21 21.32
CA LEU A 107 11.96 -0.12 22.73
C LEU A 107 12.80 0.90 23.49
N ASP A 108 13.94 1.32 22.92
CA ASP A 108 14.80 2.36 23.53
C ASP A 108 14.02 3.67 23.78
N GLY A 109 13.23 4.10 22.81
CA GLY A 109 12.40 5.30 22.97
C GLY A 109 11.19 5.13 23.91
N LEU A 110 10.69 3.91 24.12
CA LEU A 110 9.60 3.62 25.06
C LEU A 110 10.10 3.38 26.50
N ALA A 111 11.40 3.12 26.70
CA ALA A 111 11.98 2.79 28.00
C ALA A 111 11.60 3.74 29.15
N PRO A 112 11.51 5.08 28.96
CA PRO A 112 11.06 5.99 30.03
C PRO A 112 9.64 5.70 30.56
N ASN A 113 8.80 5.06 29.76
CA ASN A 113 7.45 4.62 30.11
C ASN A 113 7.36 3.09 30.19
N GLY A 114 8.48 2.40 30.41
CA GLY A 114 8.60 0.96 30.23
C GLY A 114 7.63 0.13 31.04
N SER A 115 7.23 0.58 32.25
CA SER A 115 6.25 -0.09 33.10
C SER A 115 4.85 -0.20 32.47
N GLN A 116 4.53 0.63 31.50
CA GLN A 116 3.24 0.63 30.80
C GLN A 116 3.24 -0.26 29.54
N PHE A 117 4.41 -0.70 29.08
CA PHE A 117 4.58 -1.44 27.84
C PHE A 117 5.10 -2.86 28.07
N GLN A 118 4.56 -3.81 27.30
CA GLN A 118 5.07 -5.16 27.20
C GLN A 118 5.11 -5.62 25.76
N LEU A 119 6.23 -6.22 25.32
CA LEU A 119 6.40 -6.78 23.99
C LEU A 119 6.00 -8.25 23.95
N TYR A 120 5.20 -8.61 22.97
CA TYR A 120 4.81 -9.97 22.64
C TYR A 120 5.25 -10.31 21.21
N ALA A 121 6.23 -11.19 21.09
CA ALA A 121 6.63 -11.78 19.82
C ALA A 121 5.79 -13.03 19.57
N LEU A 122 4.87 -12.92 18.63
CA LEU A 122 3.87 -13.94 18.32
C LEU A 122 4.27 -14.69 17.05
N SER A 123 4.95 -15.82 17.23
CA SER A 123 5.54 -16.59 16.14
C SER A 123 4.61 -17.68 15.60
N ASP A 124 4.50 -17.73 14.27
CA ASP A 124 3.91 -18.80 13.47
C ASP A 124 4.99 -19.49 12.61
N THR A 125 6.26 -19.34 12.97
CA THR A 125 7.40 -19.88 12.23
C THR A 125 7.39 -21.41 12.27
N ASN A 126 7.37 -22.03 11.10
CA ASN A 126 7.32 -23.47 10.93
C ASN A 126 8.66 -24.09 10.47
N ASN A 127 9.64 -23.27 10.08
CA ASN A 127 11.00 -23.73 9.80
C ASN A 127 11.75 -23.93 11.13
N PRO A 128 12.23 -25.16 11.45
CA PRO A 128 12.84 -25.44 12.75
C PRO A 128 14.12 -24.63 13.00
N GLY A 129 14.96 -24.44 11.99
CA GLY A 129 16.22 -23.67 12.09
C GLY A 129 15.95 -22.19 12.37
N THR A 130 14.99 -21.60 11.64
CA THR A 130 14.57 -20.21 11.85
C THR A 130 13.91 -20.05 13.22
N ALA A 131 13.07 -21.00 13.66
CA ALA A 131 12.41 -20.96 14.96
C ALA A 131 13.41 -20.99 16.13
N ALA A 132 14.47 -21.82 16.03
CA ALA A 132 15.52 -21.88 17.06
C ALA A 132 16.32 -20.57 17.13
N ALA A 133 16.67 -19.98 15.96
CA ALA A 133 17.34 -18.69 15.90
C ALA A 133 16.45 -17.56 16.45
N GLU A 134 15.17 -17.58 16.11
CA GLU A 134 14.15 -16.62 16.57
C GLU A 134 14.00 -16.68 18.11
N GLN A 135 13.83 -17.89 18.69
CA GLN A 135 13.77 -18.08 20.14
C GLN A 135 14.99 -17.47 20.83
N LYS A 136 16.21 -17.83 20.35
CA LYS A 136 17.45 -17.32 20.92
C LYS A 136 17.51 -15.77 20.87
N CYS A 137 17.20 -15.17 19.73
CA CYS A 137 17.22 -13.72 19.58
C CYS A 137 16.27 -13.02 20.55
N PHE A 138 15.08 -13.57 20.76
CA PHE A 138 14.12 -13.00 21.72
C PHE A 138 14.47 -13.27 23.18
N ASP A 139 15.12 -14.40 23.50
CA ASP A 139 15.65 -14.66 24.84
C ASP A 139 16.78 -13.67 25.19
N ASP A 140 17.70 -13.43 24.24
CA ASP A 140 18.77 -12.43 24.38
C ASP A 140 18.17 -11.00 24.53
N LEU A 141 17.15 -10.67 23.75
CA LEU A 141 16.44 -9.40 23.87
C LEU A 141 15.76 -9.26 25.22
N ALA A 142 15.07 -10.29 25.70
CA ALA A 142 14.40 -10.29 27.00
C ALA A 142 15.40 -10.12 28.16
N ALA A 143 16.57 -10.76 28.07
CA ALA A 143 17.66 -10.60 29.04
C ALA A 143 18.18 -9.16 29.07
N LYS A 144 18.42 -8.54 27.89
CA LYS A 144 18.87 -7.16 27.74
C LYS A 144 17.88 -6.16 28.33
N TRP A 145 16.57 -6.43 28.20
CA TRP A 145 15.50 -5.50 28.57
C TRP A 145 14.90 -5.76 29.96
N ARG A 146 15.44 -6.74 30.69
CA ARG A 146 14.97 -7.10 32.05
C ARG A 146 14.91 -5.89 32.96
N GLY A 147 13.77 -5.70 33.62
CA GLY A 147 13.53 -4.57 34.53
C GLY A 147 13.16 -3.24 33.87
N ARG A 148 13.11 -3.20 32.50
CA ARG A 148 12.68 -2.00 31.74
C ARG A 148 11.36 -2.24 31.02
N ILE A 149 11.35 -3.15 30.06
CA ILE A 149 10.15 -3.57 29.31
C ILE A 149 10.12 -5.10 29.32
N ALA A 150 9.01 -5.70 29.76
CA ALA A 150 8.84 -7.14 29.72
C ALA A 150 8.70 -7.62 28.26
N ILE A 151 9.37 -8.73 27.93
CA ILE A 151 9.34 -9.32 26.59
C ILE A 151 8.94 -10.78 26.71
N THR A 152 7.91 -11.16 25.96
CA THR A 152 7.38 -12.52 25.89
C THR A 152 7.47 -13.02 24.45
N TYR A 153 8.19 -14.14 24.24
CA TYR A 153 8.16 -14.86 22.98
C TYR A 153 7.20 -16.05 23.11
N ARG A 154 6.34 -16.24 22.10
CA ARG A 154 5.46 -17.41 22.01
C ARG A 154 5.36 -17.89 20.56
N ARG A 155 5.67 -19.16 20.34
CA ARG A 155 5.46 -19.86 19.08
C ARG A 155 4.23 -20.78 19.19
N ARG A 156 3.40 -20.79 18.13
CA ARG A 156 2.31 -21.76 17.99
C ARG A 156 2.79 -22.95 17.14
N ASP A 157 2.30 -24.14 17.48
CA ASP A 157 2.49 -25.34 16.65
C ASP A 157 1.42 -25.42 15.54
N ASP A 158 0.20 -24.98 15.82
CA ASP A 158 -0.88 -24.85 14.85
C ASP A 158 -1.08 -23.38 14.47
N ASN A 159 -0.89 -23.10 13.18
CA ASN A 159 -1.03 -21.76 12.60
C ASN A 159 -2.47 -21.49 12.10
N ALA A 160 -3.47 -22.12 12.72
CA ALA A 160 -4.88 -21.92 12.37
C ALA A 160 -5.26 -20.42 12.38
N GLY A 161 -5.90 -19.96 11.32
CA GLY A 161 -6.31 -18.57 11.16
C GLY A 161 -5.19 -17.59 10.86
N PHE A 162 -3.97 -18.06 10.61
CA PHE A 162 -2.81 -17.22 10.27
C PHE A 162 -2.62 -16.04 11.26
N LYS A 163 -2.35 -14.84 10.76
CA LYS A 163 -2.14 -13.63 11.60
C LYS A 163 -3.38 -13.31 12.46
N ALA A 164 -4.59 -13.40 11.93
CA ALA A 164 -5.82 -13.18 12.70
C ALA A 164 -5.96 -14.17 13.86
N GLY A 165 -5.70 -15.45 13.60
CA GLY A 165 -5.69 -16.50 14.61
C GLY A 165 -4.59 -16.31 15.65
N ASN A 166 -3.43 -15.79 15.24
CA ASN A 166 -2.32 -15.48 16.11
C ASN A 166 -2.64 -14.33 17.08
N ILE A 167 -3.23 -13.25 16.57
CA ILE A 167 -3.72 -12.12 17.38
C ILE A 167 -4.86 -12.57 18.31
N ARG A 168 -5.77 -13.42 17.81
CA ARG A 168 -6.86 -13.97 18.65
C ARG A 168 -6.33 -14.78 19.82
N ASP A 169 -5.35 -15.65 19.59
CA ASP A 169 -4.72 -16.43 20.66
C ASP A 169 -4.07 -15.52 21.71
N PHE A 170 -3.40 -14.45 21.28
CA PHE A 170 -2.91 -13.40 22.17
C PHE A 170 -4.04 -12.77 23.00
N CYS A 171 -5.12 -12.35 22.35
CA CYS A 171 -6.26 -11.71 23.01
C CYS A 171 -6.86 -12.61 24.10
N LEU A 172 -6.95 -13.92 23.87
CA LEU A 172 -7.50 -14.87 24.81
C LEU A 172 -6.57 -15.15 26.00
N ARG A 173 -5.24 -15.14 25.78
CA ARG A 173 -4.25 -15.45 26.83
C ARG A 173 -3.87 -14.24 27.67
N TRP A 174 -3.64 -13.10 27.04
CA TRP A 174 -3.05 -11.91 27.67
C TRP A 174 -3.85 -10.63 27.47
N GLY A 175 -4.82 -10.62 26.56
CA GLY A 175 -5.57 -9.41 26.22
C GLY A 175 -6.29 -8.76 27.40
N GLY A 176 -6.67 -9.53 28.41
CA GLY A 176 -7.30 -9.01 29.64
C GLY A 176 -6.37 -8.22 30.58
N ALA A 177 -5.04 -8.32 30.37
CA ALA A 177 -4.04 -7.61 31.17
C ALA A 177 -3.71 -6.21 30.61
N HIS A 178 -4.20 -5.88 29.42
CA HIS A 178 -3.85 -4.65 28.72
C HIS A 178 -5.08 -3.88 28.25
N ASP A 179 -4.97 -2.55 28.26
CA ASP A 179 -6.00 -1.64 27.74
C ASP A 179 -5.92 -1.56 26.19
N PHE A 180 -4.68 -1.49 25.68
CA PHE A 180 -4.41 -1.33 24.25
C PHE A 180 -3.42 -2.35 23.74
N ALA A 181 -3.47 -2.58 22.42
CA ALA A 181 -2.42 -3.26 21.68
C ALA A 181 -1.95 -2.40 20.50
N VAL A 182 -0.64 -2.32 20.30
CA VAL A 182 -0.01 -1.81 19.08
C VAL A 182 0.34 -3.01 18.21
N THR A 183 -0.25 -3.09 17.02
CA THR A 183 0.01 -4.19 16.09
C THR A 183 1.16 -3.84 15.15
N LEU A 184 2.09 -4.77 14.98
CA LEU A 184 3.28 -4.65 14.14
C LEU A 184 3.40 -5.87 13.22
N ASP A 185 3.88 -5.63 12.00
CA ASP A 185 4.41 -6.69 11.15
C ASP A 185 5.93 -6.79 11.34
N ALA A 186 6.50 -7.93 11.01
CA ALA A 186 7.93 -8.19 11.17
C ALA A 186 8.82 -7.23 10.34
N ASP A 187 8.27 -6.66 9.27
CA ASP A 187 8.91 -5.71 8.35
C ASP A 187 8.53 -4.24 8.59
N SER A 188 7.70 -4.00 9.62
CA SER A 188 7.26 -2.64 9.98
C SER A 188 8.23 -1.99 10.97
N PHE A 189 8.29 -0.67 10.90
CA PHE A 189 8.90 0.18 11.91
C PHE A 189 7.94 1.29 12.32
N ILE A 190 7.80 1.50 13.61
CA ILE A 190 7.06 2.59 14.21
C ILE A 190 7.93 3.23 15.32
N PRO A 191 8.21 4.53 15.28
CA PRO A 191 9.00 5.18 16.31
C PRO A 191 8.21 5.30 17.62
N ALA A 192 8.90 5.29 18.73
CA ALA A 192 8.29 5.43 20.06
C ALA A 192 7.40 6.68 20.17
N SER A 193 7.81 7.80 19.59
CA SER A 193 7.03 9.05 19.57
C SER A 193 5.65 8.89 18.92
N ALA A 194 5.57 8.10 17.84
CA ALA A 194 4.30 7.80 17.17
C ALA A 194 3.40 6.91 18.05
N ILE A 195 3.98 5.88 18.69
CA ILE A 195 3.24 5.02 19.62
C ILE A 195 2.68 5.85 20.78
N LEU A 196 3.52 6.65 21.45
CA LEU A 196 3.12 7.49 22.56
C LEU A 196 2.01 8.47 22.15
N ARG A 197 2.13 9.11 20.96
CA ARG A 197 1.10 9.99 20.42
C ARG A 197 -0.23 9.26 20.22
N MET A 198 -0.21 8.10 19.54
CA MET A 198 -1.42 7.33 19.27
C MET A 198 -2.06 6.80 20.55
N VAL A 199 -1.28 6.33 21.51
CA VAL A 199 -1.78 5.86 22.81
C VAL A 199 -2.44 7.01 23.59
N ARG A 200 -1.84 8.20 23.62
CA ARG A 200 -2.46 9.40 24.25
C ARG A 200 -3.80 9.75 23.61
N ILE A 201 -3.90 9.73 22.28
CA ILE A 201 -5.16 9.95 21.58
C ILE A 201 -6.21 8.91 22.00
N MET A 202 -5.82 7.64 22.06
CA MET A 202 -6.71 6.55 22.50
C MET A 202 -7.15 6.68 23.96
N GLN A 203 -6.26 7.12 24.86
CA GLN A 203 -6.60 7.41 26.26
C GLN A 203 -7.64 8.54 26.39
N ALA A 204 -7.44 9.61 25.62
CA ALA A 204 -8.32 10.78 25.62
C ALA A 204 -9.65 10.55 24.87
N SER A 205 -9.79 9.43 24.15
CA SER A 205 -10.92 9.17 23.23
C SER A 205 -11.48 7.76 23.41
N PRO A 206 -12.31 7.51 24.45
CA PRO A 206 -12.84 6.18 24.76
C PRO A 206 -13.75 5.61 23.67
N GLU A 207 -14.30 6.43 22.81
CA GLU A 207 -15.10 6.05 21.65
C GLU A 207 -14.29 5.38 20.54
N ILE A 208 -12.96 5.61 20.46
CA ILE A 208 -12.12 5.02 19.44
C ILE A 208 -11.73 3.59 19.80
N GLY A 209 -12.09 2.65 18.96
CA GLY A 209 -11.71 1.24 19.06
C GLY A 209 -10.44 0.89 18.31
N ILE A 210 -10.22 1.50 17.15
CA ILE A 210 -8.99 1.34 16.33
C ILE A 210 -8.52 2.72 15.87
N LEU A 211 -7.24 3.02 16.11
CA LEU A 211 -6.55 4.18 15.55
C LEU A 211 -5.44 3.69 14.62
N GLN A 212 -5.61 3.89 13.33
CA GLN A 212 -4.67 3.49 12.28
C GLN A 212 -3.74 4.65 11.94
N GLY A 213 -2.42 4.46 12.06
CA GLY A 213 -1.42 5.39 11.54
C GLY A 213 -1.23 5.23 10.03
N LEU A 214 -0.92 6.32 9.32
CA LEU A 214 -0.46 6.23 7.93
C LEU A 214 0.89 5.52 7.89
N VAL A 215 1.01 4.54 6.99
CA VAL A 215 2.25 3.78 6.76
C VAL A 215 2.82 4.18 5.41
N VAL A 216 4.12 4.42 5.36
CA VAL A 216 4.85 4.75 4.14
C VAL A 216 6.01 3.79 3.90
N GLY A 217 6.48 3.69 2.66
CA GLY A 217 7.58 2.78 2.32
C GLY A 217 8.93 3.24 2.87
N MET A 218 9.76 2.28 3.33
CA MET A 218 11.15 2.52 3.73
C MET A 218 12.07 2.73 2.51
N PRO A 219 13.18 3.52 2.64
CA PRO A 219 14.22 3.56 1.63
C PRO A 219 14.78 2.17 1.30
N SER A 220 14.98 1.90 0.02
CA SER A 220 15.42 0.58 -0.48
C SER A 220 16.59 0.68 -1.45
N THR A 221 17.40 -0.37 -1.52
CA THR A 221 18.47 -0.55 -2.52
C THR A 221 17.98 -1.24 -3.79
N SER A 222 16.83 -1.93 -3.74
CA SER A 222 16.19 -2.50 -4.93
C SER A 222 15.65 -1.44 -5.88
N ALA A 223 15.93 -1.55 -7.17
CA ALA A 223 15.38 -0.63 -8.15
C ALA A 223 13.84 -0.69 -8.20
N PHE A 224 13.25 -1.88 -8.13
CA PHE A 224 11.80 -2.05 -8.10
C PHE A 224 11.17 -1.37 -6.88
N ALA A 225 11.59 -1.75 -5.67
CA ALA A 225 11.04 -1.21 -4.44
C ALA A 225 11.27 0.30 -4.34
N ARG A 226 12.45 0.79 -4.76
CA ARG A 226 12.81 2.20 -4.71
C ARG A 226 11.86 3.09 -5.54
N ILE A 227 11.60 2.72 -6.80
CA ILE A 227 10.70 3.48 -7.68
C ILE A 227 9.26 3.35 -7.17
N PHE A 228 8.85 2.14 -6.77
CA PHE A 228 7.51 1.86 -6.25
C PHE A 228 7.21 2.68 -4.98
N GLN A 229 8.13 2.72 -4.02
CA GLN A 229 7.98 3.47 -2.77
C GLN A 229 7.94 4.98 -2.99
N PHE A 230 8.71 5.50 -3.95
CA PHE A 230 8.62 6.89 -4.35
C PHE A 230 7.19 7.22 -4.86
N GLY A 231 6.61 6.36 -5.70
CA GLY A 231 5.24 6.51 -6.17
C GLY A 231 4.19 6.41 -5.05
N MET A 232 4.37 5.49 -4.10
CA MET A 232 3.54 5.42 -2.89
C MET A 232 3.61 6.74 -2.11
N ARG A 233 4.81 7.27 -1.87
CA ARG A 233 5.01 8.51 -1.14
C ARG A 233 4.32 9.70 -1.83
N LEU A 234 4.34 9.76 -3.16
CA LEU A 234 3.64 10.81 -3.90
C LEU A 234 2.11 10.71 -3.77
N ALA A 235 1.58 9.50 -3.64
CA ALA A 235 0.13 9.28 -3.71
C ALA A 235 -0.55 9.22 -2.33
N MET A 236 0.06 8.58 -1.34
CA MET A 236 -0.65 8.12 -0.14
C MET A 236 -1.14 9.25 0.76
N TRP A 237 -0.40 10.35 0.88
CA TRP A 237 -0.77 11.38 1.86
C TRP A 237 -2.08 12.09 1.49
N SER A 238 -2.20 12.60 0.26
CA SER A 238 -3.42 13.25 -0.20
C SER A 238 -4.59 12.27 -0.29
N TYR A 239 -4.35 11.08 -0.84
CA TYR A 239 -5.37 10.04 -0.94
C TYR A 239 -5.94 9.64 0.43
N THR A 240 -5.05 9.35 1.40
CA THR A 240 -5.45 8.92 2.74
C THR A 240 -6.14 10.03 3.51
N THR A 241 -5.65 11.26 3.42
CA THR A 241 -6.28 12.43 4.06
C THR A 241 -7.72 12.62 3.59
N GLY A 242 -7.95 12.62 2.27
CA GLY A 242 -9.30 12.80 1.75
C GLY A 242 -10.21 11.60 2.00
N SER A 243 -9.68 10.38 1.88
CA SER A 243 -10.41 9.15 2.19
C SER A 243 -10.85 9.13 3.66
N ALA A 244 -9.94 9.40 4.59
CA ALA A 244 -10.22 9.41 6.03
C ALA A 244 -11.20 10.53 6.41
N TRP A 245 -11.13 11.69 5.74
CA TRP A 245 -12.03 12.80 6.01
C TRP A 245 -13.51 12.45 5.75
N TRP A 246 -13.84 11.87 4.59
CA TRP A 246 -15.25 11.57 4.30
C TRP A 246 -15.75 10.26 4.92
N GLN A 247 -14.84 9.29 5.18
CA GLN A 247 -15.18 8.06 5.89
C GLN A 247 -15.41 8.31 7.38
N GLY A 248 -14.78 9.34 7.94
CA GLY A 248 -15.00 9.79 9.30
C GLY A 248 -14.72 8.71 10.35
N ASP A 249 -15.76 8.28 11.08
CA ASP A 249 -15.71 7.27 12.13
C ASP A 249 -15.69 5.81 11.63
N CYS A 250 -15.72 5.63 10.32
CA CYS A 250 -15.62 4.34 9.63
C CYS A 250 -14.29 4.23 8.86
N GLY A 251 -13.16 4.60 9.45
CA GLY A 251 -11.84 4.50 8.82
C GLY A 251 -11.45 3.05 8.49
N PRO A 252 -10.49 2.83 7.56
CA PRO A 252 -9.90 1.52 7.32
C PRO A 252 -8.96 1.11 8.44
N HIS A 253 -8.69 -0.20 8.50
CA HIS A 253 -7.60 -0.80 9.26
C HIS A 253 -6.74 -1.64 8.31
N TRP A 254 -5.41 -1.57 8.48
CA TRP A 254 -4.44 -2.27 7.62
C TRP A 254 -3.68 -3.38 8.34
N GLY A 255 -4.08 -3.69 9.60
CA GLY A 255 -3.57 -4.80 10.37
C GLY A 255 -2.22 -4.56 11.05
N HIS A 256 -1.55 -3.44 10.80
CA HIS A 256 -0.28 -3.08 11.43
C HIS A 256 -0.14 -1.55 11.57
N ASN A 257 0.83 -1.11 12.39
CA ASN A 257 1.05 0.29 12.74
C ASN A 257 -0.24 0.99 13.21
N SER A 258 -0.98 0.31 14.06
CA SER A 258 -2.25 0.75 14.61
C SER A 258 -2.35 0.46 16.11
N VAL A 259 -3.22 1.19 16.78
CA VAL A 259 -3.55 0.96 18.20
C VAL A 259 -4.97 0.44 18.31
N LEU A 260 -5.13 -0.73 18.93
CA LEU A 260 -6.40 -1.41 19.16
C LEU A 260 -6.80 -1.25 20.64
N ARG A 261 -8.07 -0.95 20.91
CA ARG A 261 -8.65 -1.07 22.25
C ARG A 261 -9.02 -2.53 22.49
N LEU A 262 -8.30 -3.20 23.38
CA LEU A 262 -8.33 -4.67 23.47
C LEU A 262 -9.67 -5.24 23.94
N LYS A 263 -10.30 -4.64 24.96
CA LYS A 263 -11.56 -5.16 25.50
C LYS A 263 -12.65 -5.31 24.43
N PRO A 264 -13.03 -4.27 23.66
CA PRO A 264 -14.01 -4.43 22.57
C PRO A 264 -13.48 -5.24 21.40
N PHE A 265 -12.18 -5.15 21.07
CA PHE A 265 -11.58 -5.93 20.00
C PHE A 265 -11.71 -7.44 20.26
N THR A 266 -11.35 -7.89 21.46
CA THR A 266 -11.50 -9.30 21.89
C THR A 266 -12.95 -9.77 21.86
N ALA A 267 -13.89 -8.90 22.27
CA ALA A 267 -15.30 -9.25 22.35
C ALA A 267 -15.99 -9.32 20.98
N HIS A 268 -15.60 -8.46 20.02
CA HIS A 268 -16.40 -8.23 18.81
C HIS A 268 -15.69 -8.53 17.48
N CYS A 269 -14.34 -8.58 17.45
CA CYS A 269 -13.59 -8.71 16.20
C CYS A 269 -13.14 -10.14 15.87
N HIS A 270 -13.81 -11.15 16.44
CA HIS A 270 -13.55 -12.53 16.10
C HIS A 270 -14.11 -12.88 14.72
N ILE A 271 -13.25 -13.43 13.87
CA ILE A 271 -13.58 -13.88 12.51
C ILE A 271 -13.53 -15.41 12.48
N PRO A 272 -14.67 -16.11 12.50
CA PRO A 272 -14.69 -17.56 12.40
C PRO A 272 -14.26 -18.01 10.99
N PRO A 273 -13.61 -19.19 10.86
CA PRO A 273 -13.32 -19.77 9.57
C PRO A 273 -14.62 -20.03 8.81
N ARG A 274 -14.56 -19.94 7.48
CA ARG A 274 -15.68 -20.30 6.62
C ARG A 274 -15.65 -21.80 6.34
N PRO A 275 -16.82 -22.40 6.03
CA PRO A 275 -16.86 -23.82 5.64
C PRO A 275 -15.82 -24.11 4.55
N GLU A 276 -15.10 -25.19 4.69
CA GLU A 276 -14.21 -25.68 3.66
C GLU A 276 -15.03 -26.18 2.47
N GLY A 277 -14.53 -25.93 1.27
CA GLY A 277 -15.23 -26.24 0.03
C GLY A 277 -15.75 -24.99 -0.69
N GLY A 278 -15.18 -24.74 -1.85
CA GLY A 278 -15.46 -23.58 -2.69
C GLY A 278 -14.35 -22.51 -2.67
N PRO A 279 -14.38 -21.62 -3.66
CA PRO A 279 -13.26 -20.69 -3.95
C PRO A 279 -13.00 -19.64 -2.88
N LEU A 280 -13.97 -19.40 -1.98
CA LEU A 280 -13.88 -18.38 -0.91
C LEU A 280 -13.95 -18.98 0.51
N GLY A 281 -13.80 -20.31 0.63
CA GLY A 281 -13.85 -21.03 1.91
C GLY A 281 -12.58 -20.91 2.73
N GLY A 282 -12.58 -21.54 3.91
CA GLY A 282 -11.44 -21.62 4.81
C GLY A 282 -11.20 -20.37 5.64
N HIS A 283 -9.95 -20.18 6.07
CA HIS A 283 -9.53 -19.02 6.86
C HIS A 283 -9.44 -17.75 6.01
N ILE A 284 -9.83 -16.61 6.60
CA ILE A 284 -9.76 -15.31 5.94
C ILE A 284 -8.30 -14.84 5.88
N LEU A 285 -7.84 -14.49 4.68
CA LEU A 285 -6.46 -14.06 4.45
C LEU A 285 -6.22 -12.56 4.72
N SER A 286 -7.21 -11.69 4.47
CA SER A 286 -7.19 -10.27 4.81
C SER A 286 -8.23 -10.02 5.90
N HIS A 287 -7.81 -10.01 7.14
CA HIS A 287 -8.73 -9.92 8.29
C HIS A 287 -8.99 -8.49 8.75
N ASP A 288 -8.05 -7.62 8.52
CA ASP A 288 -7.90 -6.27 9.03
C ASP A 288 -9.11 -5.37 8.73
N GLN A 289 -9.53 -5.28 7.47
CA GLN A 289 -10.72 -4.50 7.10
C GLN A 289 -12.02 -5.07 7.69
N ILE A 290 -12.08 -6.40 7.89
CA ILE A 290 -13.23 -7.03 8.56
C ILE A 290 -13.26 -6.63 10.03
N GLU A 291 -12.11 -6.62 10.71
CA GLU A 291 -11.98 -6.17 12.10
C GLU A 291 -12.43 -4.71 12.25
N ALA A 292 -12.06 -3.83 11.30
CA ALA A 292 -12.53 -2.44 11.28
C ALA A 292 -14.07 -2.34 11.22
N VAL A 293 -14.70 -3.06 10.30
CA VAL A 293 -16.16 -2.99 10.16
C VAL A 293 -16.89 -3.64 11.32
N LEU A 294 -16.33 -4.68 11.95
CA LEU A 294 -16.87 -5.31 13.16
C LEU A 294 -16.73 -4.40 14.37
N MET A 295 -15.59 -3.73 14.54
CA MET A 295 -15.38 -2.73 15.59
C MET A 295 -16.39 -1.59 15.47
N ARG A 296 -16.60 -1.11 14.23
CA ARG A 296 -17.59 -0.05 13.97
C ARG A 296 -19.03 -0.52 14.23
N ARG A 297 -19.34 -1.75 13.90
CA ARG A 297 -20.62 -2.39 14.20
C ARG A 297 -20.87 -2.49 15.71
N ALA A 298 -19.83 -2.71 16.50
CA ALA A 298 -19.88 -2.74 17.96
C ALA A 298 -20.06 -1.35 18.61
N GLY A 299 -20.13 -0.27 17.82
CA GLY A 299 -20.35 1.09 18.29
C GLY A 299 -19.08 1.94 18.46
N TYR A 300 -17.90 1.33 18.32
CA TYR A 300 -16.63 2.05 18.44
C TYR A 300 -16.23 2.67 17.11
N GLU A 301 -15.51 3.80 17.17
CA GLU A 301 -14.98 4.47 16.00
C GLU A 301 -13.69 3.80 15.51
N VAL A 302 -13.49 3.80 14.20
CA VAL A 302 -12.23 3.46 13.55
C VAL A 302 -11.74 4.72 12.85
N ARG A 303 -10.56 5.22 13.27
CA ARG A 303 -10.01 6.49 12.78
C ARG A 303 -8.65 6.29 12.14
N VAL A 304 -8.32 7.14 11.19
CA VAL A 304 -6.99 7.18 10.56
C VAL A 304 -6.29 8.48 10.93
N LEU A 305 -5.04 8.38 11.34
CA LEU A 305 -4.16 9.52 11.56
C LEU A 305 -3.25 9.68 10.32
N PRO A 306 -3.53 10.66 9.42
CA PRO A 306 -2.87 10.74 8.12
C PRO A 306 -1.56 11.52 8.17
N GLU A 307 -0.63 11.11 9.02
CA GLU A 307 0.69 11.73 9.20
C GLU A 307 1.78 10.79 8.69
N GLU A 308 2.68 11.27 7.80
CA GLU A 308 3.69 10.43 7.11
C GLU A 308 4.82 9.89 8.01
N HIS A 309 4.98 10.42 9.21
CA HIS A 309 6.07 10.03 10.14
C HIS A 309 5.65 9.03 11.21
N LEU A 310 4.46 8.45 11.08
CA LEU A 310 3.94 7.52 12.08
C LEU A 310 4.46 6.09 11.91
N GLY A 311 4.76 5.67 10.68
CA GLY A 311 5.23 4.32 10.47
C GLY A 311 5.74 4.05 9.06
N TRP A 312 6.62 3.07 8.96
CA TRP A 312 7.24 2.64 7.71
C TRP A 312 7.14 1.12 7.56
N GLU A 313 7.12 0.66 6.30
CA GLU A 313 7.17 -0.74 5.94
C GLU A 313 8.15 -1.02 4.80
N GLU A 314 8.69 -2.22 4.76
CA GLU A 314 9.48 -2.71 3.62
C GLU A 314 8.53 -3.22 2.53
N ASN A 315 8.82 -2.85 1.26
CA ASN A 315 8.08 -3.38 0.11
C ASN A 315 8.85 -4.52 -0.58
N PRO A 316 8.15 -5.41 -1.32
CA PRO A 316 8.79 -6.48 -2.06
C PRO A 316 9.90 -5.96 -2.97
N PRO A 317 11.07 -6.64 -3.02
CA PRO A 317 12.22 -6.15 -3.77
C PRO A 317 12.12 -6.40 -5.29
N THR A 318 11.19 -7.24 -5.74
CA THR A 318 11.05 -7.59 -7.15
C THR A 318 9.59 -7.66 -7.59
N LEU A 319 9.34 -7.53 -8.89
CA LEU A 319 8.01 -7.66 -9.49
C LEU A 319 7.35 -9.01 -9.16
N LEU A 320 8.11 -10.11 -9.15
CA LEU A 320 7.53 -11.43 -8.86
C LEU A 320 7.08 -11.57 -7.41
N GLU A 321 7.84 -11.03 -6.45
CA GLU A 321 7.45 -11.00 -5.04
C GLU A 321 6.26 -10.05 -4.82
N PHE A 322 6.21 -8.95 -5.55
CA PHE A 322 5.08 -8.02 -5.52
C PHE A 322 3.78 -8.70 -6.02
N ILE A 323 3.83 -9.38 -7.18
CA ILE A 323 2.70 -10.14 -7.71
C ILE A 323 2.23 -11.19 -6.69
N ARG A 324 3.17 -11.93 -6.07
CA ARG A 324 2.84 -12.97 -5.06
C ARG A 324 2.09 -12.38 -3.86
N ARG A 325 2.56 -11.24 -3.34
CA ARG A 325 1.90 -10.53 -2.23
C ARG A 325 0.49 -10.08 -2.59
N ASP A 326 0.36 -9.48 -3.76
CA ASP A 326 -0.88 -8.83 -4.19
C ASP A 326 -1.98 -9.84 -4.56
N ILE A 327 -1.61 -10.99 -5.14
CA ILE A 327 -2.54 -12.10 -5.39
C ILE A 327 -3.12 -12.65 -4.08
N ARG A 328 -2.33 -12.71 -2.99
CA ARG A 328 -2.84 -13.10 -1.67
C ARG A 328 -3.86 -12.09 -1.16
N TRP A 329 -3.61 -10.79 -1.33
CA TRP A 329 -4.59 -9.75 -1.01
C TRP A 329 -5.84 -9.86 -1.89
N CYS A 330 -5.68 -10.17 -3.17
CA CYS A 330 -6.80 -10.43 -4.07
C CYS A 330 -7.72 -11.53 -3.51
N GLN A 331 -7.18 -12.68 -3.13
CA GLN A 331 -7.97 -13.75 -2.53
C GLN A 331 -8.66 -13.30 -1.24
N GLY A 332 -7.91 -12.66 -0.33
CA GLY A 332 -8.45 -12.19 0.95
C GLY A 332 -9.58 -11.18 0.78
N ASN A 333 -9.45 -10.27 -0.19
CA ASN A 333 -10.49 -9.28 -0.47
C ASN A 333 -11.72 -9.91 -1.16
N MET A 334 -11.55 -10.94 -1.99
CA MET A 334 -12.69 -11.69 -2.52
C MET A 334 -13.49 -12.37 -1.40
N GLN A 335 -12.86 -12.81 -0.32
CA GLN A 335 -13.54 -13.38 0.84
C GLN A 335 -14.45 -12.37 1.57
N TYR A 336 -14.28 -11.07 1.37
CA TYR A 336 -15.16 -10.03 1.94
C TYR A 336 -16.62 -10.14 1.46
N TRP A 337 -16.87 -10.85 0.37
CA TRP A 337 -18.22 -11.16 -0.10
C TRP A 337 -19.11 -11.74 1.00
N HIS A 338 -18.55 -12.55 1.89
CA HIS A 338 -19.26 -13.14 3.03
C HIS A 338 -19.70 -12.13 4.09
N PHE A 339 -19.13 -10.91 4.07
CA PHE A 339 -19.32 -9.92 5.12
C PHE A 339 -20.10 -8.69 4.65
N VAL A 340 -20.16 -8.41 3.34
CA VAL A 340 -20.85 -7.21 2.80
C VAL A 340 -22.32 -7.15 3.25
N ALA A 341 -23.01 -8.29 3.32
CA ALA A 341 -24.42 -8.37 3.68
C ALA A 341 -24.69 -8.52 5.19
N LEU A 342 -23.65 -8.51 6.05
CA LEU A 342 -23.84 -8.63 7.50
C LEU A 342 -24.81 -7.56 8.05
N PRO A 343 -25.79 -7.96 8.90
CA PRO A 343 -26.71 -7.00 9.50
C PRO A 343 -25.97 -6.06 10.47
N GLY A 344 -26.45 -4.81 10.58
CA GLY A 344 -25.91 -3.80 11.49
C GLY A 344 -24.65 -3.09 11.01
N LEU A 345 -24.12 -3.38 9.82
CA LEU A 345 -23.02 -2.61 9.24
C LEU A 345 -23.50 -1.22 8.80
N LYS A 346 -22.66 -0.21 9.04
CA LYS A 346 -22.84 1.14 8.48
C LYS A 346 -22.69 1.12 6.96
N PHE A 347 -23.31 2.07 6.27
CA PHE A 347 -23.20 2.19 4.81
C PHE A 347 -21.73 2.29 4.36
N VAL A 348 -20.93 3.14 5.02
CA VAL A 348 -19.49 3.29 4.70
C VAL A 348 -18.72 1.99 4.90
N SER A 349 -19.02 1.23 5.96
CA SER A 349 -18.39 -0.08 6.20
C SER A 349 -18.72 -1.09 5.09
N ARG A 350 -19.99 -1.12 4.61
CA ARG A 350 -20.37 -1.95 3.45
C ARG A 350 -19.65 -1.52 2.18
N TYR A 351 -19.61 -0.20 1.95
CA TYR A 351 -18.87 0.38 0.84
C TYR A 351 -17.40 -0.07 0.86
N GLN A 352 -16.71 0.00 1.99
CA GLN A 352 -15.30 -0.39 2.10
C GLN A 352 -15.07 -1.85 1.68
N LEU A 353 -15.90 -2.78 2.16
CA LEU A 353 -15.81 -4.20 1.78
C LEU A 353 -16.12 -4.41 0.29
N ALA A 354 -17.18 -3.79 -0.22
CA ALA A 354 -17.55 -3.89 -1.63
C ALA A 354 -16.50 -3.27 -2.55
N PHE A 355 -15.92 -2.14 -2.15
CA PHE A 355 -14.89 -1.44 -2.91
C PHE A 355 -13.57 -2.23 -2.95
N ALA A 356 -13.20 -2.90 -1.87
CA ALA A 356 -12.05 -3.79 -1.83
C ALA A 356 -12.20 -5.01 -2.78
N ILE A 357 -13.41 -5.55 -2.92
CA ILE A 357 -13.74 -6.57 -3.93
C ILE A 357 -13.63 -5.98 -5.34
N LEU A 358 -14.27 -4.84 -5.58
CA LEU A 358 -14.32 -4.19 -6.89
C LEU A 358 -12.94 -3.78 -7.41
N MET A 359 -12.01 -3.44 -6.51
CA MET A 359 -10.62 -3.11 -6.85
C MET A 359 -9.97 -4.23 -7.69
N PHE A 360 -10.20 -5.49 -7.34
CA PHE A 360 -9.65 -6.63 -8.07
C PHE A 360 -10.53 -7.05 -9.26
N LEU A 361 -11.86 -6.95 -9.15
CA LEU A 361 -12.78 -7.24 -10.25
C LEU A 361 -12.65 -6.26 -11.42
N GLY A 362 -12.11 -5.07 -11.21
CA GLY A 362 -11.76 -4.14 -12.28
C GLY A 362 -10.66 -4.68 -13.22
N SER A 363 -9.81 -5.58 -12.74
CA SER A 363 -8.69 -6.11 -13.53
C SER A 363 -9.13 -6.93 -14.75
N PRO A 364 -10.04 -7.90 -14.65
CA PRO A 364 -10.62 -8.57 -15.82
C PRO A 364 -11.29 -7.61 -16.80
N ALA A 365 -11.95 -6.57 -16.30
CA ALA A 365 -12.58 -5.57 -17.16
C ALA A 365 -11.55 -4.79 -17.99
N TRP A 366 -10.41 -4.39 -17.40
CA TRP A 366 -9.32 -3.76 -18.14
C TRP A 366 -8.70 -4.67 -19.18
N MET A 367 -8.52 -5.97 -18.87
CA MET A 367 -8.01 -6.94 -19.85
C MET A 367 -9.00 -7.16 -20.99
N ALA A 368 -10.29 -7.26 -20.68
CA ALA A 368 -11.36 -7.40 -21.69
C ALA A 368 -11.45 -6.13 -22.57
N LEU A 369 -11.32 -4.92 -21.97
CA LEU A 369 -11.28 -3.67 -22.75
C LEU A 369 -10.10 -3.65 -23.74
N LEU A 370 -8.92 -4.13 -23.34
CA LEU A 370 -7.77 -4.23 -24.26
C LEU A 370 -8.06 -5.18 -25.42
N VAL A 371 -8.52 -6.39 -25.12
CA VAL A 371 -8.73 -7.45 -26.13
C VAL A 371 -9.89 -7.10 -27.05
N LEU A 372 -11.05 -6.75 -26.49
CA LEU A 372 -12.25 -6.42 -27.29
C LEU A 372 -12.12 -5.08 -28.00
N GLY A 373 -11.45 -4.09 -27.40
CA GLY A 373 -11.14 -2.83 -28.07
C GLY A 373 -10.18 -3.04 -29.26
N THR A 374 -9.12 -3.86 -29.08
CA THR A 374 -8.23 -4.24 -30.19
C THR A 374 -9.01 -4.96 -31.29
N PHE A 375 -9.84 -5.94 -30.93
CA PHE A 375 -10.68 -6.68 -31.87
C PHE A 375 -11.61 -5.72 -32.64
N GLY A 376 -12.31 -4.82 -31.94
CA GLY A 376 -13.23 -3.87 -32.55
C GLY A 376 -12.53 -2.95 -33.56
N VAL A 377 -11.36 -2.41 -33.20
CA VAL A 377 -10.57 -1.57 -34.11
C VAL A 377 -10.10 -2.33 -35.35
N VAL A 378 -9.62 -3.59 -35.16
CA VAL A 378 -9.09 -4.40 -36.27
C VAL A 378 -10.17 -4.85 -37.24
N THR A 379 -11.40 -5.09 -36.76
CA THR A 379 -12.54 -5.57 -37.55
C THR A 379 -13.44 -4.45 -38.06
N ALA A 380 -13.22 -3.21 -37.63
CA ALA A 380 -14.01 -2.06 -38.09
C ALA A 380 -13.80 -1.80 -39.59
N GLU A 381 -14.86 -1.46 -40.30
CA GLU A 381 -14.77 -1.06 -41.72
C GLU A 381 -13.87 0.17 -41.91
N ARG A 382 -13.85 1.06 -40.93
CA ARG A 382 -12.99 2.26 -40.87
C ARG A 382 -12.28 2.32 -39.50
N PRO A 383 -11.14 1.64 -39.35
CA PRO A 383 -10.41 1.58 -38.08
C PRO A 383 -10.04 2.96 -37.49
N SER A 384 -9.78 3.94 -38.32
CA SER A 384 -9.48 5.32 -37.90
C SER A 384 -10.71 6.09 -37.37
N ALA A 385 -11.91 5.61 -37.63
CA ALA A 385 -13.17 6.19 -37.16
C ALA A 385 -13.82 5.42 -36.02
N PHE A 386 -13.19 4.34 -35.53
CA PHE A 386 -13.71 3.54 -34.40
C PHE A 386 -13.96 4.37 -33.12
N LEU A 387 -13.13 5.38 -32.88
CA LEU A 387 -13.35 6.38 -31.84
C LEU A 387 -13.48 7.77 -32.46
N ALA A 388 -14.47 8.55 -32.03
CA ALA A 388 -14.52 9.96 -32.33
C ALA A 388 -13.24 10.65 -31.78
N PRO A 389 -12.34 11.18 -32.64
CA PRO A 389 -10.98 11.53 -32.24
C PRO A 389 -10.90 12.50 -31.06
N GLY A 390 -11.73 13.55 -31.05
CA GLY A 390 -11.74 14.55 -29.97
C GLY A 390 -12.27 13.97 -28.65
N ALA A 391 -13.37 13.21 -28.69
CA ALA A 391 -13.97 12.61 -27.50
C ALA A 391 -13.10 11.47 -26.95
N GLY A 392 -12.53 10.61 -27.82
CA GLY A 392 -11.62 9.54 -27.40
C GLY A 392 -10.36 10.09 -26.70
N LEU A 393 -9.75 11.15 -27.25
CA LEU A 393 -8.61 11.82 -26.62
C LEU A 393 -9.01 12.46 -25.28
N ALA A 394 -10.18 13.07 -25.18
CA ALA A 394 -10.68 13.67 -23.95
C ALA A 394 -10.89 12.61 -22.84
N VAL A 395 -11.48 11.45 -23.17
CA VAL A 395 -11.61 10.32 -22.22
C VAL A 395 -10.22 9.86 -21.75
N LEU A 396 -9.27 9.68 -22.67
CA LEU A 396 -7.90 9.27 -22.34
C LEU A 396 -7.23 10.23 -21.35
N ILE A 397 -7.22 11.53 -21.67
CA ILE A 397 -6.62 12.57 -20.83
C ILE A 397 -7.31 12.61 -19.45
N LEU A 398 -8.64 12.54 -19.42
CA LEU A 398 -9.40 12.61 -18.19
C LEU A 398 -9.12 11.39 -17.28
N VAL A 399 -9.05 10.19 -17.84
CA VAL A 399 -8.68 8.97 -17.10
C VAL A 399 -7.26 9.08 -16.55
N LEU A 400 -6.29 9.56 -17.32
CA LEU A 400 -4.92 9.76 -16.86
C LEU A 400 -4.85 10.80 -15.74
N ILE A 401 -5.54 11.93 -15.85
CA ILE A 401 -5.61 12.94 -14.78
C ILE A 401 -6.18 12.30 -13.51
N MET A 402 -7.25 11.52 -13.62
CA MET A 402 -7.86 10.87 -12.46
C MET A 402 -6.95 9.80 -11.83
N TRP A 403 -6.24 8.99 -12.64
CA TRP A 403 -5.30 7.99 -12.11
C TRP A 403 -4.11 8.61 -11.38
N PHE A 404 -3.61 9.71 -11.93
CA PHE A 404 -2.44 10.40 -11.35
C PHE A 404 -2.81 11.50 -10.35
N ALA A 405 -4.09 11.77 -10.11
CA ALA A 405 -4.53 12.84 -9.21
C ALA A 405 -3.82 12.83 -7.83
N PRO A 406 -3.65 11.69 -7.13
CA PRO A 406 -2.93 11.68 -5.87
C PRO A 406 -1.48 12.13 -5.98
N LYS A 407 -0.81 11.75 -7.07
CA LYS A 407 0.59 12.14 -7.36
C LYS A 407 0.67 13.58 -7.83
N ILE A 408 -0.26 14.03 -8.68
CA ILE A 408 -0.38 15.42 -9.15
C ILE A 408 -0.53 16.35 -7.94
N ALA A 409 -1.32 15.99 -6.94
CA ALA A 409 -1.48 16.75 -5.70
C ALA A 409 -0.12 17.04 -5.02
N THR A 410 0.70 16.01 -4.81
CA THR A 410 2.03 16.15 -4.22
C THR A 410 3.01 16.89 -5.14
N VAL A 411 2.93 16.68 -6.45
CA VAL A 411 3.77 17.41 -7.43
C VAL A 411 3.47 18.90 -7.39
N ILE A 412 2.18 19.29 -7.39
CA ILE A 412 1.78 20.69 -7.25
C ILE A 412 2.30 21.29 -5.93
N ASP A 413 2.17 20.56 -4.82
CA ASP A 413 2.67 21.03 -3.53
C ASP A 413 4.20 21.19 -3.54
N ALA A 414 4.96 20.22 -4.04
CA ALA A 414 6.41 20.28 -4.14
C ALA A 414 6.90 21.40 -5.09
N LEU A 415 6.21 21.66 -6.20
CA LEU A 415 6.59 22.73 -7.12
C LEU A 415 6.28 24.12 -6.56
N THR A 416 5.22 24.26 -5.78
CA THR A 416 4.75 25.55 -5.25
C THR A 416 5.32 25.92 -3.88
N ARG A 417 5.89 24.95 -3.12
CA ARG A 417 6.46 25.15 -1.79
C ARG A 417 7.94 24.75 -1.76
N ALA A 418 8.83 25.68 -1.46
CA ALA A 418 10.28 25.44 -1.42
C ALA A 418 10.66 24.35 -0.39
N GLN A 419 9.98 24.33 0.77
CA GLN A 419 10.23 23.34 1.82
C GLN A 419 9.82 21.93 1.40
N ALA A 420 8.66 21.76 0.77
CA ALA A 420 8.22 20.48 0.22
C ALA A 420 9.19 19.98 -0.87
N ARG A 421 9.64 20.88 -1.76
CA ARG A 421 10.61 20.55 -2.81
C ARG A 421 11.96 20.09 -2.26
N LYS A 422 12.45 20.71 -1.18
CA LYS A 422 13.71 20.32 -0.52
C LYS A 422 13.65 18.90 0.04
N ARG A 423 12.48 18.44 0.50
CA ARG A 423 12.28 17.08 1.03
C ARG A 423 12.59 15.98 -0.01
N TYR A 424 12.52 16.28 -1.30
CA TYR A 424 12.80 15.36 -2.40
C TYR A 424 14.12 15.62 -3.13
N GLY A 425 15.05 16.39 -2.50
CA GLY A 425 16.38 16.63 -3.06
C GLY A 425 16.45 17.74 -4.12
N GLY A 426 15.38 18.54 -4.33
CA GLY A 426 15.36 19.67 -5.25
C GLY A 426 14.50 19.47 -6.51
N GLY A 427 14.29 20.56 -7.27
CA GLY A 427 13.30 20.61 -8.35
C GLY A 427 13.59 19.75 -9.58
N PRO A 428 14.77 19.86 -10.23
CA PRO A 428 15.04 19.11 -11.46
C PRO A 428 15.04 17.59 -11.25
N LEU A 429 15.75 17.13 -10.21
CA LEU A 429 15.81 15.70 -9.87
C LEU A 429 14.42 15.16 -9.47
N PHE A 430 13.64 15.95 -8.74
CA PHE A 430 12.27 15.58 -8.40
C PHE A 430 11.41 15.33 -9.65
N LEU A 431 11.48 16.21 -10.65
CA LEU A 431 10.72 16.04 -11.90
C LEU A 431 11.17 14.82 -12.70
N VAL A 432 12.48 14.53 -12.74
CA VAL A 432 13.01 13.29 -13.34
C VAL A 432 12.47 12.06 -12.61
N ASN A 433 12.44 12.08 -11.28
CA ASN A 433 11.90 11.00 -10.47
C ASN A 433 10.40 10.78 -10.72
N VAL A 434 9.63 11.86 -10.82
CA VAL A 434 8.20 11.80 -11.17
C VAL A 434 7.99 11.19 -12.56
N ALA A 435 8.79 11.57 -13.55
CA ALA A 435 8.68 11.02 -14.92
C ALA A 435 9.01 9.52 -14.95
N ILE A 436 10.11 9.09 -14.31
CA ILE A 436 10.50 7.67 -14.23
C ILE A 436 9.42 6.86 -13.52
N GLU A 437 8.91 7.36 -12.40
CA GLU A 437 7.87 6.68 -11.64
C GLU A 437 6.55 6.60 -12.42
N THR A 438 6.17 7.66 -13.13
CA THR A 438 4.98 7.66 -14.00
C THR A 438 5.05 6.57 -15.06
N ILE A 439 6.19 6.45 -15.75
CA ILE A 439 6.40 5.39 -16.74
C ILE A 439 6.37 4.02 -16.08
N PHE A 440 7.04 3.87 -14.94
CA PHE A 440 7.04 2.62 -14.17
C PHE A 440 5.63 2.19 -13.75
N PHE A 441 4.83 3.12 -13.25
CA PHE A 441 3.45 2.84 -12.83
C PHE A 441 2.56 2.44 -14.01
N LEU A 442 2.68 3.13 -15.16
CA LEU A 442 1.97 2.78 -16.39
C LEU A 442 2.34 1.38 -16.90
N MET A 443 3.60 0.96 -16.72
CA MET A 443 4.03 -0.40 -17.08
C MET A 443 3.60 -1.45 -16.05
N LEU A 444 3.65 -1.14 -14.76
CA LEU A 444 3.34 -2.07 -13.68
C LEU A 444 1.84 -2.43 -13.63
N SER A 445 0.97 -1.42 -13.77
CA SER A 445 -0.47 -1.59 -13.57
C SER A 445 -1.10 -2.68 -14.47
N PRO A 446 -0.89 -2.71 -15.79
CA PRO A 446 -1.47 -3.77 -16.64
C PRO A 446 -0.88 -5.16 -16.36
N ILE A 447 0.37 -5.25 -15.92
CA ILE A 447 0.97 -6.54 -15.50
C ILE A 447 0.20 -7.09 -14.29
N MET A 448 -0.13 -6.23 -13.34
CA MET A 448 -0.92 -6.61 -12.17
C MET A 448 -2.36 -6.97 -12.56
N TRP A 449 -3.01 -6.21 -13.44
CA TRP A 449 -4.36 -6.54 -13.91
C TRP A 449 -4.41 -7.90 -14.60
N PHE A 450 -3.41 -8.24 -15.41
CA PHE A 450 -3.32 -9.56 -16.00
C PHE A 450 -3.15 -10.66 -14.94
N ALA A 451 -2.25 -10.46 -13.98
CA ALA A 451 -2.02 -11.40 -12.89
C ALA A 451 -3.30 -11.65 -12.05
N HIS A 452 -4.03 -10.57 -11.71
CA HIS A 452 -5.32 -10.68 -11.02
C HIS A 452 -6.36 -11.42 -11.87
N THR A 453 -6.45 -11.12 -13.17
CA THR A 453 -7.41 -11.75 -14.09
C THR A 453 -7.20 -13.25 -14.15
N VAL A 454 -5.95 -13.69 -14.32
CA VAL A 454 -5.61 -15.12 -14.34
C VAL A 454 -5.91 -15.76 -12.97
N PHE A 455 -5.54 -15.09 -11.88
CA PHE A 455 -5.81 -15.62 -10.56
C PHE A 455 -7.31 -15.72 -10.25
N LEU A 456 -8.10 -14.69 -10.56
CA LEU A 456 -9.55 -14.72 -10.37
C LEU A 456 -10.22 -15.82 -11.19
N ALA A 457 -9.74 -16.07 -12.42
CA ALA A 457 -10.19 -17.22 -13.20
C ALA A 457 -9.85 -18.53 -12.50
N THR A 458 -8.62 -18.71 -12.01
CA THR A 458 -8.25 -19.93 -11.27
C THR A 458 -9.03 -20.09 -9.97
N LEU A 459 -9.34 -18.99 -9.28
CA LEU A 459 -10.13 -18.98 -8.05
C LEU A 459 -11.55 -19.54 -8.27
N VAL A 460 -12.19 -19.19 -9.40
CA VAL A 460 -13.52 -19.73 -9.77
C VAL A 460 -13.48 -21.26 -9.91
N PHE A 461 -12.37 -21.84 -10.36
CA PHE A 461 -12.16 -23.28 -10.49
C PHE A 461 -11.56 -23.93 -9.24
N GLY A 462 -11.61 -23.26 -8.08
CA GLY A 462 -11.15 -23.80 -6.79
C GLY A 462 -9.65 -23.63 -6.53
N GLY A 463 -8.94 -22.88 -7.37
CA GLY A 463 -7.56 -22.50 -7.08
C GLY A 463 -7.47 -21.61 -5.83
N SER A 464 -6.41 -21.78 -5.03
CA SER A 464 -6.19 -20.98 -3.83
C SER A 464 -4.70 -20.68 -3.63
N VAL A 465 -4.40 -19.62 -2.90
CA VAL A 465 -3.04 -19.24 -2.51
C VAL A 465 -2.86 -19.45 -1.02
N GLY A 466 -1.81 -20.16 -0.64
CA GLY A 466 -1.42 -20.30 0.76
C GLY A 466 -0.62 -19.10 1.27
N TRP A 467 -0.49 -19.01 2.59
CA TRP A 467 0.38 -18.04 3.24
C TRP A 467 1.83 -18.54 3.20
N GLY A 468 2.59 -18.16 2.16
CA GLY A 468 4.03 -18.43 2.03
C GLY A 468 4.88 -17.30 2.60
N GLY A 469 6.14 -17.61 2.99
CA GLY A 469 7.13 -16.59 3.34
C GLY A 469 7.44 -15.66 2.15
N GLN A 470 7.76 -14.39 2.43
CA GLN A 470 8.18 -13.41 1.43
C GLN A 470 9.70 -13.21 1.50
N ALA A 471 10.36 -13.24 0.34
CA ALA A 471 11.75 -12.80 0.25
C ALA A 471 11.78 -11.27 0.34
N ARG A 472 12.53 -10.76 1.32
CA ARG A 472 12.68 -9.31 1.58
C ARG A 472 14.02 -8.77 1.07
N ASP A 473 15.01 -9.63 0.94
CA ASP A 473 16.34 -9.23 0.49
C ASP A 473 16.39 -9.01 -1.01
N ASP A 474 17.19 -8.03 -1.43
CA ASP A 474 17.44 -7.76 -2.83
C ASP A 474 18.06 -8.98 -3.51
N HIS A 475 17.38 -9.46 -4.55
CA HIS A 475 17.86 -10.59 -5.34
C HIS A 475 17.57 -10.36 -6.82
N ALA A 476 18.46 -10.89 -7.67
CA ALA A 476 18.27 -10.86 -9.10
C ALA A 476 17.24 -11.91 -9.53
N VAL A 477 16.40 -11.55 -10.50
CA VAL A 477 15.50 -12.49 -11.16
C VAL A 477 16.14 -12.97 -12.45
N PRO A 478 16.48 -14.28 -12.60
CA PRO A 478 17.03 -14.81 -13.84
C PRO A 478 16.04 -14.67 -15.01
N LEU A 479 16.56 -14.36 -16.20
CA LEU A 479 15.72 -14.19 -17.41
C LEU A 479 14.80 -15.39 -17.67
N ARG A 480 15.31 -16.61 -17.50
CA ARG A 480 14.50 -17.84 -17.67
C ARG A 480 13.29 -17.88 -16.73
N LEU A 481 13.47 -17.45 -15.49
CA LEU A 481 12.36 -17.39 -14.51
C LEU A 481 11.37 -16.29 -14.88
N ALA A 482 11.86 -15.10 -15.25
CA ALA A 482 11.01 -14.00 -15.70
C ALA A 482 10.18 -14.39 -16.92
N VAL A 483 10.80 -15.01 -17.93
CA VAL A 483 10.08 -15.54 -19.12
C VAL A 483 9.07 -16.59 -18.70
N ALA A 484 9.44 -17.59 -17.91
CA ALA A 484 8.52 -18.66 -17.49
C ALA A 484 7.28 -18.14 -16.74
N LYS A 485 7.41 -17.02 -15.99
CA LYS A 485 6.30 -16.45 -15.20
C LYS A 485 5.51 -15.36 -15.92
N LEU A 486 6.11 -14.65 -16.89
CA LEU A 486 5.54 -13.44 -17.50
C LEU A 486 5.37 -13.54 -19.02
N TRP A 487 5.64 -14.70 -19.66
CA TRP A 487 5.46 -14.83 -21.11
C TRP A 487 4.01 -14.61 -21.58
N PRO A 488 2.94 -15.02 -20.83
CA PRO A 488 1.59 -14.82 -21.32
C PRO A 488 1.22 -13.34 -21.41
N GLN A 489 1.62 -12.53 -20.40
CA GLN A 489 1.45 -11.08 -20.41
C GLN A 489 2.16 -10.46 -21.61
N THR A 490 3.43 -10.84 -21.79
CA THR A 490 4.28 -10.32 -22.87
C THR A 490 3.71 -10.69 -24.23
N ALA A 491 3.26 -11.94 -24.41
CA ALA A 491 2.63 -12.40 -25.66
C ALA A 491 1.35 -11.64 -25.99
N LEU A 492 0.45 -11.44 -24.99
CA LEU A 492 -0.78 -10.69 -25.17
C LEU A 492 -0.49 -9.23 -25.57
N GLY A 493 0.45 -8.57 -24.88
CA GLY A 493 0.83 -7.20 -25.18
C GLY A 493 1.34 -7.05 -26.63
N TRP A 494 2.27 -7.91 -27.04
CA TRP A 494 2.78 -7.91 -28.41
C TRP A 494 1.72 -8.28 -29.44
N ALA A 495 0.84 -9.25 -29.17
CA ALA A 495 -0.24 -9.61 -30.08
C ALA A 495 -1.17 -8.43 -30.37
N CYS A 496 -1.62 -7.71 -29.32
CA CYS A 496 -2.45 -6.52 -29.48
C CYS A 496 -1.73 -5.40 -30.25
N LEU A 497 -0.48 -5.09 -29.87
CA LEU A 497 0.28 -4.03 -30.56
C LEU A 497 0.56 -4.36 -32.03
N THR A 498 0.88 -5.63 -32.33
CA THR A 498 1.12 -6.06 -33.72
C THR A 498 -0.16 -6.00 -34.54
N ALA A 499 -1.29 -6.48 -33.99
CA ALA A 499 -2.59 -6.42 -34.67
C ALA A 499 -2.98 -4.96 -35.01
N LEU A 500 -2.80 -4.05 -34.05
CA LEU A 500 -3.08 -2.62 -34.27
C LEU A 500 -2.07 -1.97 -35.24
N ALA A 501 -0.80 -2.35 -35.18
CA ALA A 501 0.20 -1.82 -36.11
C ALA A 501 -0.10 -2.18 -37.57
N LEU A 502 -0.67 -3.35 -37.80
CA LEU A 502 -1.04 -3.83 -39.15
C LEU A 502 -2.38 -3.25 -39.63
N ALA A 503 -3.36 -3.08 -38.74
CA ALA A 503 -4.71 -2.67 -39.14
C ALA A 503 -5.00 -1.18 -38.92
N ALA A 504 -4.52 -0.58 -37.82
CA ALA A 504 -4.86 0.77 -37.39
C ALA A 504 -3.76 1.42 -36.53
N PRO A 505 -2.62 1.84 -37.10
CA PRO A 505 -1.51 2.45 -36.35
C PRO A 505 -1.91 3.65 -35.48
N VAL A 506 -2.96 4.37 -35.89
CA VAL A 506 -3.52 5.53 -35.16
C VAL A 506 -4.07 5.14 -33.76
N ALA A 507 -4.43 3.87 -33.54
CA ALA A 507 -4.95 3.37 -32.27
C ALA A 507 -3.83 2.96 -31.27
N ILE A 508 -2.59 2.82 -31.72
CA ILE A 508 -1.46 2.40 -30.88
C ILE A 508 -1.29 3.27 -29.61
N PRO A 509 -1.33 4.63 -29.67
CA PRO A 509 -1.18 5.45 -28.47
C PRO A 509 -2.19 5.14 -27.37
N TYR A 510 -3.42 4.78 -27.70
CA TYR A 510 -4.46 4.39 -26.74
C TYR A 510 -4.16 3.01 -26.14
N ALA A 511 -3.74 2.06 -26.94
CA ALA A 511 -3.42 0.71 -26.50
C ALA A 511 -2.12 0.64 -25.69
N LEU A 512 -1.14 1.52 -25.92
CA LEU A 512 0.14 1.54 -25.22
C LEU A 512 -0.01 1.66 -23.71
N LEU A 513 -1.06 2.31 -23.20
CA LEU A 513 -1.33 2.42 -21.77
C LEU A 513 -1.47 1.06 -21.07
N ILE A 514 -2.00 0.07 -21.80
CA ILE A 514 -2.20 -1.28 -21.26
C ILE A 514 -1.26 -2.28 -21.92
N ALA A 515 -1.26 -2.34 -23.24
CA ALA A 515 -0.46 -3.32 -24.00
C ALA A 515 1.05 -3.07 -23.86
N GLY A 516 1.49 -1.81 -23.70
CA GLY A 516 2.91 -1.47 -23.55
C GLY A 516 3.54 -2.07 -22.29
N GLY A 517 2.85 -1.96 -21.15
CA GLY A 517 3.30 -2.57 -19.90
C GLY A 517 3.34 -4.10 -19.99
N LEU A 518 2.31 -4.71 -20.60
CA LEU A 518 2.27 -6.16 -20.83
C LEU A 518 3.43 -6.61 -21.75
N ALA A 519 3.65 -5.96 -22.88
CA ALA A 519 4.71 -6.28 -23.84
C ALA A 519 6.11 -6.21 -23.20
N LEU A 520 6.31 -5.33 -22.24
CA LEU A 520 7.58 -5.11 -21.54
C LEU A 520 7.65 -5.80 -20.17
N ALA A 521 6.73 -6.71 -19.82
CA ALA A 521 6.69 -7.33 -18.50
C ALA A 521 7.99 -8.10 -18.14
N VAL A 522 8.53 -8.88 -19.08
CA VAL A 522 9.78 -9.63 -18.86
C VAL A 522 10.98 -8.69 -18.69
N PRO A 523 11.28 -7.74 -19.58
CA PRO A 523 12.42 -6.85 -19.39
C PRO A 523 12.26 -5.96 -18.14
N LEU A 524 11.06 -5.46 -17.82
CA LEU A 524 10.81 -4.71 -16.60
C LEU A 524 11.20 -5.53 -15.36
N CYS A 525 10.77 -6.79 -15.29
CA CYS A 525 11.07 -7.70 -14.17
C CYS A 525 12.59 -7.89 -14.01
N VAL A 526 13.30 -8.19 -15.08
CA VAL A 526 14.76 -8.47 -15.03
C VAL A 526 15.56 -7.22 -14.70
N VAL A 527 15.23 -6.09 -15.33
CA VAL A 527 15.98 -4.84 -15.15
C VAL A 527 15.78 -4.29 -13.74
N THR A 528 14.55 -4.27 -13.23
CA THR A 528 14.27 -3.72 -11.89
C THR A 528 14.71 -4.64 -10.75
N ALA A 529 14.93 -5.93 -10.99
CA ALA A 529 15.51 -6.87 -10.03
C ALA A 529 17.06 -6.88 -10.05
N ASN A 530 17.71 -6.13 -10.96
CA ASN A 530 19.16 -6.13 -11.07
C ASN A 530 19.79 -5.22 -10.01
N ARG A 531 20.61 -5.81 -9.12
CA ARG A 531 21.31 -5.09 -8.04
C ARG A 531 22.19 -3.93 -8.53
N LYS A 532 22.83 -4.09 -9.72
CA LYS A 532 23.66 -3.00 -10.31
C LYS A 532 22.79 -1.81 -10.73
N VAL A 533 21.60 -2.07 -11.26
CA VAL A 533 20.61 -1.02 -11.59
C VAL A 533 20.14 -0.33 -10.30
N GLY A 534 19.80 -1.08 -9.25
CA GLY A 534 19.44 -0.52 -7.95
C GLY A 534 20.52 0.40 -7.38
N ALA A 535 21.77 -0.05 -7.37
CA ALA A 535 22.93 0.74 -6.92
C ALA A 535 23.17 1.98 -7.78
N ALA A 536 22.93 1.91 -9.10
CA ALA A 536 23.04 3.07 -10.00
C ALA A 536 21.95 4.10 -9.72
N LEU A 537 20.70 3.67 -9.56
CA LEU A 537 19.58 4.55 -9.22
C LEU A 537 19.78 5.22 -7.87
N LEU A 538 20.25 4.49 -6.85
CA LEU A 538 20.56 5.01 -5.52
C LEU A 538 21.60 6.14 -5.62
N ARG A 539 22.73 5.92 -6.30
CA ARG A 539 23.79 6.94 -6.51
C ARG A 539 23.30 8.16 -7.29
N ALA A 540 22.44 7.94 -8.29
CA ALA A 540 21.85 9.02 -9.07
C ALA A 540 20.72 9.78 -8.34
N GLY A 541 20.32 9.33 -7.14
CA GLY A 541 19.20 9.91 -6.40
C GLY A 541 17.84 9.65 -7.03
N ILE A 542 17.72 8.63 -7.90
CA ILE A 542 16.44 8.26 -8.51
C ILE A 542 15.58 7.50 -7.48
N GLY A 543 14.31 7.88 -7.39
CA GLY A 543 13.38 7.35 -6.38
C GLY A 543 13.74 7.77 -4.95
N ARG A 544 14.39 8.92 -4.76
CA ARG A 544 14.80 9.45 -3.46
C ARG A 544 13.59 9.83 -2.61
N LEU A 545 13.57 9.33 -1.38
CA LEU A 545 12.55 9.62 -0.38
C LEU A 545 12.97 10.75 0.56
N PRO A 546 12.02 11.39 1.27
CA PRO A 546 12.33 12.45 2.24
C PRO A 546 13.32 12.03 3.33
N GLU A 547 13.28 10.77 3.77
CA GLU A 547 14.18 10.19 4.77
C GLU A 547 15.63 10.08 4.32
N GLU A 548 15.89 10.20 3.02
CA GLU A 548 17.23 10.22 2.44
C GLU A 548 17.78 11.65 2.28
N THR A 549 17.02 12.67 2.65
CA THR A 549 17.39 14.08 2.49
C THR A 549 17.51 14.84 3.81
N ALA A 550 16.94 14.31 4.89
CA ALA A 550 16.92 14.92 6.21
C ALA A 550 16.91 13.84 7.30
N PRO A 551 17.43 14.15 8.50
CA PRO A 551 17.36 13.22 9.63
C PRO A 551 15.96 12.69 9.89
N SER A 552 15.85 11.40 10.10
CA SER A 552 14.57 10.71 10.30
C SER A 552 14.68 9.62 11.39
N PRO A 553 13.57 9.17 11.96
CA PRO A 553 13.60 8.03 12.89
C PRO A 553 14.23 6.76 12.29
N LEU A 554 14.30 6.63 10.97
CA LEU A 554 14.92 5.49 10.28
C LEU A 554 16.44 5.46 10.39
N ASP A 555 17.10 6.57 10.75
CA ASP A 555 18.56 6.60 10.91
C ASP A 555 19.02 5.62 11.99
N ALA A 556 18.18 5.39 13.02
CA ALA A 556 18.43 4.40 14.06
C ALA A 556 18.45 2.94 13.57
N LEU A 557 17.92 2.65 12.37
CA LEU A 557 17.88 1.32 11.78
C LEU A 557 19.14 0.96 10.99
N SER A 558 20.04 1.93 10.74
CA SER A 558 21.25 1.73 9.93
C SER A 558 20.98 1.06 8.58
N LEU A 559 19.94 1.54 7.87
CA LEU A 559 19.53 0.96 6.59
C LEU A 559 20.62 1.16 5.52
N PRO A 560 20.96 0.13 4.69
CA PRO A 560 21.97 0.26 3.65
C PRO A 560 21.72 1.40 2.66
N ALA A 561 20.46 1.71 2.36
CA ALA A 561 20.09 2.82 1.48
C ALA A 561 20.41 4.20 2.08
N LEU A 562 20.38 4.35 3.40
CA LEU A 562 20.74 5.58 4.10
C LEU A 562 22.26 5.72 4.29
N ALA A 563 22.97 4.61 4.52
CA ALA A 563 24.43 4.58 4.72
C ALA A 563 25.22 5.11 3.51
N VAL A 564 24.77 4.78 2.29
CA VAL A 564 25.40 5.26 1.05
C VAL A 564 25.33 6.79 0.92
N MET A 565 24.24 7.39 1.39
CA MET A 565 24.02 8.84 1.33
C MET A 565 24.79 9.59 2.44
N GLY A 566 24.94 9.00 3.64
CA GLY A 566 25.69 9.57 4.75
C GLY A 566 27.19 9.75 4.44
N GLY A 567 27.80 8.80 3.74
CA GLY A 567 29.19 8.88 3.30
C GLY A 567 29.46 10.02 2.31
N GLU A 568 28.51 10.38 1.45
CA GLU A 568 28.65 11.52 0.53
C GLU A 568 28.51 12.86 1.26
N VAL A 569 27.69 12.95 2.29
CA VAL A 569 27.53 14.16 3.12
C VAL A 569 28.79 14.42 3.93
N GLU A 570 29.41 13.40 4.52
CA GLU A 570 30.69 13.55 5.23
C GLU A 570 31.85 13.94 4.30
N MET A 571 31.94 13.32 3.10
CA MET A 571 32.96 13.72 2.12
C MET A 571 32.74 15.12 1.55
N GLY A 572 31.49 15.57 1.41
CA GLY A 572 31.14 16.94 1.03
C GLY A 572 31.50 17.96 2.10
N ALA A 573 31.20 17.66 3.35
CA ALA A 573 31.55 18.50 4.50
C ALA A 573 33.07 18.64 4.70
N THR A 574 33.81 17.54 4.52
CA THR A 574 35.28 17.53 4.60
C THR A 574 35.93 18.31 3.46
N ARG A 575 35.36 18.31 2.24
CA ARG A 575 35.83 19.12 1.11
C ARG A 575 35.59 20.61 1.33
N ILE A 576 34.45 21.01 1.90
CA ILE A 576 34.12 22.42 2.18
C ILE A 576 35.02 22.94 3.33
N SER A 577 35.26 22.15 4.36
CA SER A 577 36.19 22.48 5.47
C SER A 577 37.65 22.56 5.00
N GLY A 578 38.06 21.75 4.04
CA GLY A 578 39.40 21.81 3.43
C GLY A 578 39.62 23.01 2.53
N MET A 579 38.60 23.51 1.82
CA MET A 579 38.71 24.72 1.00
C MET A 579 38.74 26.01 1.80
N GLN A 580 38.17 26.06 3.00
CA GLN A 580 38.25 27.24 3.89
C GLN A 580 39.60 27.39 4.61
N LYS A 581 40.43 26.33 4.69
CA LYS A 581 41.77 26.39 5.28
C LYS A 581 42.88 26.81 4.30
N ILE A 582 42.61 26.91 3.00
CA ILE A 582 43.61 27.30 1.98
C ILE A 582 43.51 28.80 1.59
N SER A 583 42.56 29.56 2.13
CA SER A 583 42.39 30.99 1.83
C SER A 583 42.86 31.95 2.95
N THR A 584 43.60 31.47 3.96
CA THR A 584 44.13 32.28 5.08
C THR A 584 45.62 31.99 5.37
N GLU A 585 46.45 31.70 4.34
CA GLU A 585 47.90 31.82 4.42
C GLU A 585 48.45 32.67 3.26
#